data_06b760caca89d196f54360e5447c4585
#
_entry.id   06b760caca89d196f54360e5447c4585
#
_cell.length_a   1.000
_cell.length_b   1.000
_cell.length_c   1.000
_cell.angle_alpha   90.00
_cell.angle_beta   90.00
_cell.angle_gamma   90.00
#
_symmetry.space_group_name_H-M   'P 1'
#
loop_
_entity.id
_entity.type
_entity.pdbx_description
1 polymer ?
#
loop_
_entity_poly.entity_id
_entity_poly.type
_entity_poly.pdbx_seq_one_letter_code
_entity_poly.pdbx_strand_id
1 'polypeptide(L)'
;MVLSNFLQSFSGTLNGIFIGQMLGTHALAAVSGMFPIFFFFISLVIGLGAGASVLIGQAWGAREPGKVKAIAGAALALGALIGVVAALLGSVFAREGMQLLGTPADVLDDATAYTRVMMLLMPLLLLVILYTQLLRGVSDTVTPLLALLLSTGLGLVLTPALIKGWLGLPPMGIQSAALAGFVSQAA
;
A
#
# COMPACT_ATOMS: atom_id res chain seq x y z
N MET A 1 7.04 12.71 12.91
CA MET A 1 5.74 12.01 12.83
C MET A 1 4.64 12.87 12.25
N VAL A 2 4.38 14.11 12.76
CA VAL A 2 3.32 14.99 12.22
C VAL A 2 3.54 15.30 10.74
N LEU A 3 4.76 15.64 10.34
CA LEU A 3 5.11 15.95 8.95
C LEU A 3 4.90 14.74 8.02
N SER A 4 5.25 13.53 8.47
CA SER A 4 5.04 12.31 7.69
C SER A 4 3.56 12.02 7.46
N ASN A 5 2.73 12.19 8.49
CA ASN A 5 1.28 12.00 8.38
C ASN A 5 0.65 13.06 7.46
N PHE A 6 1.12 14.32 7.54
CA PHE A 6 0.66 15.38 6.66
C PHE A 6 1.00 15.08 5.19
N LEU A 7 2.24 14.70 4.91
CA LEU A 7 2.69 14.32 3.55
C LEU A 7 1.91 13.11 3.01
N GLN A 8 1.65 12.12 3.84
CA GLN A 8 0.89 10.93 3.46
C GLN A 8 -0.57 11.27 3.11
N SER A 9 -1.23 12.11 3.94
CA SER A 9 -2.59 12.58 3.67
C SER A 9 -2.65 13.45 2.41
N PHE A 10 -1.67 14.32 2.22
CA PHE A 10 -1.56 15.18 1.05
C PHE A 10 -1.37 14.36 -0.23
N SER A 11 -0.46 13.38 -0.20
CA SER A 11 -0.25 12.46 -1.33
C SER A 11 -1.51 11.65 -1.67
N GLY A 12 -2.22 11.14 -0.65
CA GLY A 12 -3.48 10.42 -0.84
C GLY A 12 -4.57 11.29 -1.47
N THR A 13 -4.70 12.54 -1.02
CA THR A 13 -5.67 13.50 -1.57
C THR A 13 -5.35 13.83 -3.03
N LEU A 14 -4.09 14.08 -3.36
CA LEU A 14 -3.66 14.33 -4.74
C LEU A 14 -3.94 13.14 -5.66
N ASN A 15 -3.64 11.92 -5.21
CA ASN A 15 -3.97 10.71 -5.97
C ASN A 15 -5.48 10.58 -6.22
N GLY A 16 -6.31 10.84 -5.20
CA GLY A 16 -7.77 10.85 -5.35
C GLY A 16 -8.25 11.88 -6.38
N ILE A 17 -7.68 13.09 -6.36
CA ILE A 17 -7.98 14.15 -7.34
C ILE A 17 -7.58 13.72 -8.76
N PHE A 18 -6.39 13.15 -8.94
CA PHE A 18 -5.94 12.66 -10.25
C PHE A 18 -6.84 11.54 -10.79
N ILE A 19 -7.21 10.56 -9.95
CA ILE A 19 -8.11 9.50 -10.36
C ILE A 19 -9.48 10.06 -10.74
N GLY A 20 -10.06 10.94 -9.90
CA GLY A 20 -11.38 11.53 -10.15
C GLY A 20 -11.43 12.42 -11.39
N GLN A 21 -10.40 13.25 -11.62
CA GLN A 21 -10.35 14.18 -12.76
C GLN A 21 -9.94 13.52 -14.08
N MET A 22 -9.05 12.51 -14.03
CA MET A 22 -8.49 11.91 -15.25
C MET A 22 -9.23 10.65 -15.69
N LEU A 23 -9.78 9.87 -14.77
CA LEU A 23 -10.48 8.60 -15.04
C LEU A 23 -11.99 8.66 -14.78
N GLY A 24 -12.48 9.77 -14.19
CA GLY A 24 -13.90 10.00 -13.95
C GLY A 24 -14.44 9.38 -12.65
N THR A 25 -15.74 9.66 -12.39
CA THR A 25 -16.42 9.25 -11.16
C THR A 25 -16.62 7.73 -11.04
N HIS A 26 -16.77 7.02 -12.15
CA HIS A 26 -16.86 5.55 -12.19
C HIS A 26 -15.57 4.89 -11.67
N ALA A 27 -14.41 5.39 -12.10
CA ALA A 27 -13.12 4.91 -11.61
C ALA A 27 -12.93 5.18 -10.11
N LEU A 28 -13.36 6.35 -9.65
CA LEU A 28 -13.29 6.70 -8.22
C LEU A 28 -14.21 5.80 -7.38
N ALA A 29 -15.40 5.48 -7.86
CA ALA A 29 -16.32 4.54 -7.20
C ALA A 29 -15.70 3.13 -7.11
N ALA A 30 -15.09 2.64 -8.20
CA ALA A 30 -14.42 1.35 -8.24
C ALA A 30 -13.27 1.26 -7.21
N VAL A 31 -12.42 2.30 -7.14
CA VAL A 31 -11.32 2.38 -6.17
C VAL A 31 -11.84 2.45 -4.74
N SER A 32 -12.91 3.23 -4.50
CA SER A 32 -13.47 3.40 -3.15
C SER A 32 -14.07 2.11 -2.60
N GLY A 33 -14.68 1.28 -3.44
CA GLY A 33 -15.25 -0.02 -3.05
C GLY A 33 -14.21 -1.01 -2.51
N MET A 34 -12.94 -0.87 -2.88
CA MET A 34 -11.86 -1.73 -2.42
C MET A 34 -11.35 -1.36 -1.02
N PHE A 35 -11.52 -0.12 -0.56
CA PHE A 35 -10.92 0.37 0.70
C PHE A 35 -11.17 -0.51 1.92
N PRO A 36 -12.37 -1.05 2.19
CA PRO A 36 -12.60 -1.90 3.36
C PRO A 36 -11.69 -3.13 3.41
N ILE A 37 -11.52 -3.80 2.27
CA ILE A 37 -10.65 -4.99 2.15
C ILE A 37 -9.18 -4.58 2.38
N PHE A 38 -8.77 -3.48 1.76
CA PHE A 38 -7.42 -2.94 1.85
C PHE A 38 -7.05 -2.56 3.29
N PHE A 39 -7.93 -1.81 3.97
CA PHE A 39 -7.73 -1.41 5.36
C PHE A 39 -7.70 -2.58 6.33
N PHE A 40 -8.44 -3.65 6.07
CA PHE A 40 -8.39 -4.85 6.90
C PHE A 40 -6.96 -5.43 6.94
N PHE A 41 -6.35 -5.68 5.79
CA PHE A 41 -4.99 -6.23 5.73
C PHE A 41 -3.93 -5.26 6.25
N ILE A 42 -4.07 -3.97 5.94
CA ILE A 42 -3.16 -2.94 6.45
C ILE A 42 -3.22 -2.87 7.98
N SER A 43 -4.41 -2.87 8.58
CA SER A 43 -4.58 -2.80 10.03
C SER A 43 -3.95 -4.02 10.72
N LEU A 44 -4.07 -5.22 10.12
CA LEU A 44 -3.46 -6.43 10.64
C LEU A 44 -1.93 -6.29 10.68
N VAL A 45 -1.32 -5.79 9.61
CA VAL A 45 0.14 -5.61 9.53
C VAL A 45 0.63 -4.45 10.38
N ILE A 46 -0.14 -3.37 10.50
CA ILE A 46 0.19 -2.29 11.44
C ILE A 46 0.22 -2.81 12.88
N GLY A 47 -0.76 -3.62 13.28
CA GLY A 47 -0.78 -4.26 14.60
C GLY A 47 0.42 -5.18 14.84
N LEU A 48 0.75 -6.03 13.87
CA LEU A 48 1.95 -6.87 13.90
C LEU A 48 3.23 -6.04 14.01
N GLY A 49 3.34 -4.99 13.19
CA GLY A 49 4.49 -4.09 13.17
C GLY A 49 4.66 -3.30 14.45
N ALA A 50 3.57 -2.86 15.06
CA ALA A 50 3.60 -2.16 16.35
C ALA A 50 4.15 -3.08 17.46
N GLY A 51 3.66 -4.34 17.54
CA GLY A 51 4.20 -5.33 18.49
C GLY A 51 5.68 -5.63 18.24
N ALA A 52 6.06 -5.88 17.00
CA ALA A 52 7.45 -6.12 16.62
C ALA A 52 8.36 -4.92 16.93
N SER A 53 7.89 -3.69 16.68
CA SER A 53 8.62 -2.45 16.97
C SER A 53 8.95 -2.30 18.45
N VAL A 54 8.02 -2.64 19.36
CA VAL A 54 8.24 -2.63 20.80
C VAL A 54 9.32 -3.64 21.20
N LEU A 55 9.22 -4.87 20.70
CA LEU A 55 10.19 -5.94 20.98
C LEU A 55 11.58 -5.59 20.45
N ILE A 56 11.66 -5.00 19.26
CA ILE A 56 12.90 -4.51 18.65
C ILE A 56 13.49 -3.39 19.53
N GLY A 57 12.69 -2.44 19.98
CA GLY A 57 13.14 -1.36 20.84
C GLY A 57 13.75 -1.88 22.15
N GLN A 58 13.12 -2.88 22.77
CA GLN A 58 13.64 -3.54 23.97
C GLN A 58 14.97 -4.26 23.71
N ALA A 59 15.06 -5.06 22.65
CA ALA A 59 16.27 -5.77 22.26
C ALA A 59 17.41 -4.81 21.86
N TRP A 60 17.09 -3.72 21.20
CA TRP A 60 18.03 -2.66 20.82
C TRP A 60 18.60 -1.95 22.06
N GLY A 61 17.73 -1.57 23.01
CA GLY A 61 18.13 -0.98 24.30
C GLY A 61 18.99 -1.92 25.14
N ALA A 62 18.74 -3.23 25.08
CA ALA A 62 19.52 -4.27 25.73
C ALA A 62 20.85 -4.58 25.01
N ARG A 63 21.14 -3.95 23.87
CA ARG A 63 22.32 -4.20 23.01
C ARG A 63 22.41 -5.65 22.52
N GLU A 64 21.27 -6.27 22.18
CA GLU A 64 21.18 -7.65 21.70
C GLU A 64 20.84 -7.69 20.19
N PRO A 65 21.79 -7.42 19.28
CA PRO A 65 21.53 -7.33 17.84
C PRO A 65 21.05 -8.67 17.24
N GLY A 66 21.37 -9.78 17.84
CA GLY A 66 20.89 -11.11 17.44
C GLY A 66 19.36 -11.23 17.61
N LYS A 67 18.82 -10.75 18.73
CA LYS A 67 17.37 -10.72 18.98
C LYS A 67 16.66 -9.75 18.05
N VAL A 68 17.23 -8.58 17.78
CA VAL A 68 16.70 -7.63 16.82
C VAL A 68 16.51 -8.27 15.44
N LYS A 69 17.54 -8.97 14.94
CA LYS A 69 17.49 -9.68 13.65
C LYS A 69 16.44 -10.79 13.65
N ALA A 70 16.35 -11.56 14.72
CA ALA A 70 15.37 -12.65 14.84
C ALA A 70 13.93 -12.12 14.83
N ILE A 71 13.64 -11.07 15.62
CA ILE A 71 12.31 -10.45 15.68
C ILE A 71 11.96 -9.82 14.32
N ALA A 72 12.87 -9.09 13.70
CA ALA A 72 12.66 -8.48 12.40
C ALA A 72 12.39 -9.53 11.32
N GLY A 73 13.21 -10.61 11.29
CA GLY A 73 13.02 -11.72 10.36
C GLY A 73 11.68 -12.43 10.52
N ALA A 74 11.29 -12.73 11.77
CA ALA A 74 9.99 -13.34 12.05
C ALA A 74 8.82 -12.44 11.65
N ALA A 75 8.88 -11.16 11.97
CA ALA A 75 7.85 -10.20 11.59
C ALA A 75 7.72 -10.07 10.07
N LEU A 76 8.84 -9.94 9.34
CA LEU A 76 8.83 -9.88 7.88
C LEU A 76 8.31 -11.17 7.24
N ALA A 77 8.65 -12.34 7.77
CA ALA A 77 8.14 -13.62 7.29
C ALA A 77 6.62 -13.72 7.47
N LEU A 78 6.10 -13.32 8.64
CA LEU A 78 4.66 -13.27 8.89
C LEU A 78 3.96 -12.25 8.00
N GLY A 79 4.54 -11.06 7.83
CA GLY A 79 4.01 -10.03 6.93
C GLY A 79 3.95 -10.50 5.48
N ALA A 80 5.01 -11.18 5.00
CA ALA A 80 5.04 -11.79 3.67
C ALA A 80 3.96 -12.88 3.52
N LEU A 81 3.79 -13.74 4.52
CA LEU A 81 2.76 -14.79 4.51
C LEU A 81 1.36 -14.18 4.43
N ILE A 82 1.06 -13.17 5.27
CA ILE A 82 -0.21 -12.44 5.25
C ILE A 82 -0.43 -11.81 3.86
N GLY A 83 0.61 -11.18 3.31
CA GLY A 83 0.55 -10.56 1.99
C GLY A 83 0.27 -11.57 0.87
N VAL A 84 0.95 -12.71 0.88
CA VAL A 84 0.73 -13.78 -0.12
C VAL A 84 -0.68 -14.36 0.00
N VAL A 85 -1.15 -14.62 1.21
CA VAL A 85 -2.52 -15.09 1.46
C VAL A 85 -3.53 -14.04 0.96
N ALA A 86 -3.32 -12.76 1.26
CA ALA A 86 -4.16 -11.66 0.76
C ALA A 86 -4.15 -11.61 -0.78
N ALA A 87 -2.98 -11.75 -1.41
CA ALA A 87 -2.85 -11.75 -2.87
C ALA A 87 -3.61 -12.91 -3.51
N LEU A 88 -3.46 -14.13 -2.98
CA LEU A 88 -4.12 -15.31 -3.50
C LEU A 88 -5.63 -15.23 -3.32
N LEU A 89 -6.11 -15.05 -2.08
CA LEU A 89 -7.54 -14.98 -1.79
C LEU A 89 -8.19 -13.76 -2.45
N GLY A 90 -7.54 -12.60 -2.35
CA GLY A 90 -8.08 -11.36 -2.90
C GLY A 90 -8.13 -11.35 -4.43
N SER A 91 -7.17 -11.97 -5.13
CA SER A 91 -7.21 -12.05 -6.59
C SER A 91 -8.23 -13.06 -7.10
N VAL A 92 -8.42 -14.17 -6.39
CA VAL A 92 -9.41 -15.20 -6.75
C VAL A 92 -10.83 -14.71 -6.47
N PHE A 93 -11.07 -14.18 -5.27
CA PHE A 93 -12.40 -13.75 -4.81
C PHE A 93 -12.67 -12.25 -5.00
N ALA A 94 -11.92 -11.57 -5.89
CA ALA A 94 -12.09 -10.15 -6.13
C ALA A 94 -13.52 -9.77 -6.54
N ARG A 95 -14.13 -10.55 -7.44
CA ARG A 95 -15.46 -10.27 -7.98
C ARG A 95 -16.54 -10.46 -6.93
N GLU A 96 -16.50 -11.58 -6.21
CA GLU A 96 -17.43 -11.90 -5.13
C GLU A 96 -17.33 -10.87 -4.00
N GLY A 97 -16.10 -10.49 -3.65
CA GLY A 97 -15.86 -9.45 -2.64
C GLY A 97 -16.46 -8.10 -3.04
N MET A 98 -16.28 -7.66 -4.30
CA MET A 98 -16.87 -6.41 -4.78
C MET A 98 -18.40 -6.46 -4.81
N GLN A 99 -18.99 -7.61 -5.17
CA GLN A 99 -20.44 -7.80 -5.14
C GLN A 99 -21.02 -7.72 -3.72
N LEU A 100 -20.35 -8.38 -2.75
CA LEU A 100 -20.73 -8.34 -1.34
C LEU A 100 -20.65 -6.93 -0.75
N LEU A 101 -19.74 -6.10 -1.22
CA LEU A 101 -19.61 -4.70 -0.83
C LEU A 101 -20.62 -3.77 -1.51
N GLY A 102 -21.52 -4.32 -2.35
CA GLY A 102 -22.56 -3.56 -3.01
C GLY A 102 -22.06 -2.70 -4.17
N THR A 103 -20.96 -3.08 -4.82
CA THR A 103 -20.44 -2.36 -5.99
C THR A 103 -21.46 -2.40 -7.13
N PRO A 104 -21.84 -1.24 -7.73
CA PRO A 104 -22.79 -1.19 -8.83
C PRO A 104 -22.31 -2.01 -10.03
N ALA A 105 -23.28 -2.61 -10.78
CA ALA A 105 -22.98 -3.54 -11.87
C ALA A 105 -22.22 -2.88 -13.04
N ASP A 106 -22.42 -1.59 -13.26
CA ASP A 106 -21.78 -0.79 -14.30
C ASP A 106 -20.28 -0.55 -14.08
N VAL A 107 -19.81 -0.61 -12.82
CA VAL A 107 -18.39 -0.45 -12.47
C VAL A 107 -17.76 -1.75 -11.93
N LEU A 108 -18.51 -2.83 -11.84
CA LEU A 108 -18.07 -4.07 -11.19
C LEU A 108 -16.85 -4.70 -11.87
N ASP A 109 -16.80 -4.70 -13.19
CA ASP A 109 -15.69 -5.30 -13.94
C ASP A 109 -14.41 -4.49 -13.76
N ASP A 110 -14.49 -3.18 -13.80
CA ASP A 110 -13.36 -2.27 -13.55
C ASP A 110 -12.89 -2.37 -12.09
N ALA A 111 -13.80 -2.40 -11.13
CA ALA A 111 -13.50 -2.59 -9.72
C ALA A 111 -12.82 -3.93 -9.44
N THR A 112 -13.27 -5.00 -10.10
CA THR A 112 -12.68 -6.34 -10.00
C THR A 112 -11.26 -6.35 -10.57
N ALA A 113 -11.04 -5.76 -11.74
CA ALA A 113 -9.74 -5.68 -12.38
C ALA A 113 -8.73 -4.88 -11.52
N TYR A 114 -9.17 -3.72 -11.00
CA TYR A 114 -8.38 -2.90 -10.10
C TYR A 114 -8.01 -3.64 -8.81
N THR A 115 -9.01 -4.29 -8.18
CA THR A 115 -8.82 -5.05 -6.94
C THR A 115 -7.83 -6.20 -7.13
N ARG A 116 -7.91 -6.93 -8.24
CA ARG A 116 -6.96 -8.01 -8.55
C ARG A 116 -5.52 -7.51 -8.61
N VAL A 117 -5.27 -6.42 -9.34
CA VAL A 117 -3.93 -5.83 -9.44
C VAL A 117 -3.44 -5.39 -8.06
N MET A 118 -4.27 -4.69 -7.29
CA MET A 118 -3.91 -4.25 -5.94
C MET A 118 -3.65 -5.41 -4.99
N MET A 119 -4.45 -6.48 -5.03
CA MET A 119 -4.22 -7.65 -4.18
C MET A 119 -2.92 -8.38 -4.55
N LEU A 120 -2.58 -8.49 -5.82
CA LEU A 120 -1.30 -9.07 -6.26
C LEU A 120 -0.08 -8.25 -5.80
N LEU A 121 -0.24 -6.93 -5.66
CA LEU A 121 0.81 -6.03 -5.15
C LEU A 121 0.85 -5.98 -3.61
N MET A 122 -0.16 -6.54 -2.93
CA MET A 122 -0.30 -6.49 -1.46
C MET A 122 0.93 -7.02 -0.70
N PRO A 123 1.57 -8.14 -1.06
CA PRO A 123 2.73 -8.64 -0.33
C PRO A 123 3.84 -7.60 -0.20
N LEU A 124 4.14 -6.92 -1.31
CA LEU A 124 5.19 -5.92 -1.34
C LEU A 124 4.82 -4.68 -0.52
N LEU A 125 3.58 -4.22 -0.65
CA LEU A 125 3.07 -3.06 0.11
C LEU A 125 3.10 -3.34 1.62
N LEU A 126 2.62 -4.51 2.05
CA LEU A 126 2.61 -4.88 3.47
C LEU A 126 4.03 -5.01 4.03
N LEU A 127 4.98 -5.51 3.24
CA LEU A 127 6.39 -5.57 3.63
C LEU A 127 7.01 -4.18 3.79
N VAL A 128 6.70 -3.23 2.91
CA VAL A 128 7.17 -1.84 3.04
C VAL A 128 6.62 -1.18 4.31
N ILE A 129 5.31 -1.33 4.57
CA ILE A 129 4.67 -0.82 5.80
C ILE A 129 5.34 -1.43 7.03
N LEU A 130 5.52 -2.75 7.03
CA LEU A 130 6.11 -3.47 8.16
C LEU A 130 7.56 -3.04 8.38
N TYR A 131 8.36 -2.97 7.32
CA TYR A 131 9.75 -2.51 7.39
C TYR A 131 9.86 -1.11 8.01
N THR A 132 8.98 -0.19 7.60
CA THR A 132 8.89 1.15 8.19
C THR A 132 8.59 1.12 9.69
N GLN A 133 7.72 0.21 10.14
CA GLN A 133 7.41 0.03 11.56
C GLN A 133 8.62 -0.53 12.33
N LEU A 134 9.38 -1.46 11.75
CA LEU A 134 10.57 -2.03 12.37
C LEU A 134 11.68 -0.97 12.54
N LEU A 135 11.88 -0.08 11.54
CA LEU A 135 12.84 1.03 11.63
C LEU A 135 12.49 1.99 12.79
N ARG A 136 11.21 2.23 13.02
CA ARG A 136 10.77 3.03 14.18
C ARG A 136 11.14 2.39 15.52
N GLY A 137 11.21 1.06 15.58
CA GLY A 137 11.65 0.31 16.77
C GLY A 137 13.11 0.57 17.16
N VAL A 138 13.97 0.86 16.19
CA VAL A 138 15.38 1.29 16.46
C VAL A 138 15.54 2.81 16.53
N SER A 139 14.43 3.55 16.66
CA SER A 139 14.39 5.03 16.71
C SER A 139 14.87 5.71 15.43
N ASP A 140 14.96 4.99 14.32
CA ASP A 140 15.23 5.60 13.02
C ASP A 140 13.90 6.12 12.43
N THR A 141 13.73 7.44 12.44
CA THR A 141 12.58 8.14 11.86
C THR A 141 12.95 8.94 10.61
N VAL A 142 14.24 9.05 10.32
CA VAL A 142 14.76 9.84 9.20
C VAL A 142 14.68 9.05 7.89
N THR A 143 15.10 7.80 7.91
CA THR A 143 15.04 6.91 6.73
C THR A 143 13.61 6.76 6.19
N PRO A 144 12.58 6.46 7.00
CA PRO A 144 11.20 6.43 6.51
C PRO A 144 10.69 7.78 5.99
N LEU A 145 11.14 8.90 6.56
CA LEU A 145 10.75 10.23 6.10
C LEU A 145 11.34 10.54 4.73
N LEU A 146 12.62 10.22 4.50
CA LEU A 146 13.28 10.41 3.21
C LEU A 146 12.65 9.51 2.13
N ALA A 147 12.37 8.25 2.44
CA ALA A 147 11.65 7.35 1.55
C ALA A 147 10.27 7.91 1.17
N LEU A 148 9.51 8.44 2.15
CA LEU A 148 8.21 9.05 1.90
C LEU A 148 8.29 10.31 1.03
N LEU A 149 9.31 11.15 1.21
CA LEU A 149 9.53 12.33 0.38
C LEU A 149 9.84 11.95 -1.06
N LEU A 150 10.72 10.95 -1.27
CA LEU A 150 11.05 10.43 -2.59
C LEU A 150 9.83 9.81 -3.26
N SER A 151 9.09 8.96 -2.54
CA SER A 151 7.90 8.29 -3.09
C SER A 151 6.79 9.28 -3.45
N THR A 152 6.58 10.32 -2.63
CA THR A 152 5.62 11.39 -2.92
C THR A 152 6.04 12.18 -4.18
N GLY A 153 7.32 12.52 -4.29
CA GLY A 153 7.87 13.21 -5.48
C GLY A 153 7.73 12.37 -6.74
N LEU A 154 8.08 11.08 -6.67
CA LEU A 154 7.90 10.14 -7.78
C LEU A 154 6.43 9.95 -8.14
N GLY A 155 5.54 9.84 -7.15
CA GLY A 155 4.11 9.68 -7.36
C GLY A 155 3.49 10.86 -8.11
N LEU A 156 3.88 12.09 -7.78
CA LEU A 156 3.41 13.30 -8.45
C LEU A 156 3.76 13.33 -9.95
N VAL A 157 4.86 12.71 -10.34
CA VAL A 157 5.32 12.65 -11.74
C VAL A 157 4.80 11.40 -12.44
N LEU A 158 4.91 10.23 -11.78
CA LEU A 158 4.57 8.94 -12.38
C LEU A 158 3.05 8.74 -12.54
N THR A 159 2.24 9.21 -11.60
CA THR A 159 0.78 9.03 -11.68
C THR A 159 0.20 9.64 -12.96
N PRO A 160 0.40 10.95 -13.25
CA PRO A 160 -0.11 11.52 -14.50
C PRO A 160 0.61 10.96 -15.74
N ALA A 161 1.90 10.60 -15.65
CA ALA A 161 2.64 10.05 -16.77
C ALA A 161 2.14 8.65 -17.19
N LEU A 162 1.82 7.79 -16.23
CA LEU A 162 1.27 6.45 -16.48
C LEU A 162 -0.19 6.50 -16.94
N ILE A 163 -1.01 7.41 -16.38
CA ILE A 163 -2.40 7.57 -16.81
C ILE A 163 -2.48 8.09 -18.25
N LYS A 164 -1.62 9.04 -18.62
CA LYS A 164 -1.56 9.62 -19.98
C LYS A 164 -0.75 8.79 -20.99
N GLY A 165 -0.06 7.73 -20.55
CA GLY A 165 0.75 6.90 -21.41
C GLY A 165 2.02 7.57 -21.95
N TRP A 166 2.57 8.60 -21.28
CA TRP A 166 3.74 9.36 -21.75
C TRP A 166 5.02 8.52 -21.86
N LEU A 167 5.11 7.42 -21.13
CA LEU A 167 6.27 6.51 -21.13
C LEU A 167 6.18 5.41 -22.20
N GLY A 168 5.31 5.54 -23.22
CA GLY A 168 5.18 4.56 -24.28
C GLY A 168 4.45 3.27 -23.87
N LEU A 169 3.87 3.26 -22.69
CA LEU A 169 3.01 2.16 -22.23
C LEU A 169 1.57 2.40 -22.72
N PRO A 170 0.84 1.35 -23.16
CA PRO A 170 -0.55 1.51 -23.54
C PRO A 170 -1.35 2.07 -22.35
N PRO A 171 -2.32 2.95 -22.55
CA PRO A 171 -3.16 3.47 -21.49
C PRO A 171 -3.95 2.33 -20.85
N MET A 172 -3.51 1.89 -19.67
CA MET A 172 -4.10 0.73 -18.96
C MET A 172 -5.28 1.16 -18.07
N GLY A 173 -5.79 2.39 -18.25
CA GLY A 173 -6.95 2.89 -17.50
C GLY A 173 -6.75 2.86 -15.98
N ILE A 174 -7.72 2.28 -15.25
CA ILE A 174 -7.71 2.21 -13.78
C ILE A 174 -6.52 1.39 -13.25
N GLN A 175 -6.04 0.40 -14.00
CA GLN A 175 -4.90 -0.43 -13.60
C GLN A 175 -3.59 0.35 -13.57
N SER A 176 -3.43 1.37 -14.43
CA SER A 176 -2.25 2.26 -14.38
C SER A 176 -2.22 3.12 -13.12
N ALA A 177 -3.38 3.52 -12.61
CA ALA A 177 -3.48 4.24 -11.34
C ALA A 177 -3.07 3.34 -10.15
N ALA A 178 -3.43 2.05 -10.18
CA ALA A 178 -2.99 1.07 -9.21
C ALA A 178 -1.47 0.93 -9.19
N LEU A 179 -0.86 0.74 -10.37
CA LEU A 179 0.59 0.60 -10.52
C LEU A 179 1.33 1.88 -10.12
N ALA A 180 0.83 3.06 -10.53
CA ALA A 180 1.43 4.35 -10.19
C ALA A 180 1.42 4.60 -8.68
N GLY A 181 0.27 4.38 -8.04
CA GLY A 181 0.13 4.49 -6.59
C GLY A 181 1.06 3.54 -5.85
N PHE A 182 1.18 2.30 -6.37
CA PHE A 182 2.07 1.30 -5.79
C PHE A 182 3.55 1.66 -5.96
N VAL A 183 4.00 2.02 -7.15
CA VAL A 183 5.40 2.41 -7.42
C VAL A 183 5.78 3.62 -6.57
N SER A 184 4.88 4.59 -6.43
CA SER A 184 5.13 5.75 -5.56
C SER A 184 5.18 5.38 -4.08
N GLN A 185 4.53 4.31 -3.64
CA GLN A 185 4.53 3.85 -2.24
C GLN A 185 5.72 2.92 -1.95
N ALA A 186 6.27 2.24 -2.95
CA ALA A 186 7.38 1.29 -2.81
C ALA A 186 8.77 1.92 -2.95
N ALA A 187 8.86 3.14 -3.51
CA ALA A 187 10.10 3.92 -3.66
C ALA A 187 10.43 4.71 -2.40
#